data_34fe9687fc7e651c333bb94b63ba40b8
#
_entry.id   34fe9687fc7e651c333bb94b63ba40b8
#
_cell.length_a   1.000
_cell.length_b   1.000
_cell.length_c   1.000
_cell.angle_alpha   90.00
_cell.angle_beta   90.00
_cell.angle_gamma   90.00
#
_symmetry.space_group_name_H-M   'P 1'
#
loop_
_entity.id
_entity.type
_entity.pdbx_description
1 polymer ?
#
loop_
_entity_poly.entity_id
_entity_poly.type
_entity_poly.pdbx_seq_one_letter_code
_entity_poly.pdbx_strand_id
1 'polypeptide(L)'
;MRRATQAPKIIFGILKMTTTGSNITSGFIDLATFDEIEKYQYGSNQAFAYFVRETRKSTWFTQVPVILSRSSGAAGFNQEWSVSISRAGDYLLQAWLRLTIPEVTLLPGNQFGPAGRIRWTRNFMHNLIREACISFNDLVAERFDNYFLDFWSAFTVSASKRVGYDNMIGNVDSLIAPHAAGSPLVSQNLNLPLPFFFTRDSGVALPTAALPYNEMRISFNFRNWSELLVLDNSVPVVNTNPSVVPVVGTDIAAAPELTNIQVWANYSIVSNEERKRMACAPRDILIEQVQTAPRQNFTPLTNPNQSYDIRFSHSIKALFFAVRNITNSNIWSNYTSASPVPGPAVVVFEPPGAFDPIANTTFTYENTNRLNQMGSDYYSLVEPFYKAPSIPEPTGYHLYSYSLGFYNVDPLGSTNYGKLTNVSVVPAASAFSIVGAGGTGAAGTGQDYAQTFEFIIIGLNTNIIRISGGALGFPVL
;
A
#
# COMPACT_ATOMS: atom_id res chain seq x y z
N MET A 1 33.89 -32.26 -39.23
CA MET A 1 33.21 -33.53 -39.00
C MET A 1 32.08 -33.34 -38.00
N ARG A 2 30.85 -33.21 -38.47
CA ARG A 2 29.66 -33.09 -37.65
C ARG A 2 29.19 -34.51 -37.31
N ARG A 3 29.19 -34.87 -36.02
CA ARG A 3 28.53 -36.10 -35.55
C ARG A 3 27.03 -35.83 -35.51
N ALA A 4 26.31 -36.55 -36.37
CA ALA A 4 24.85 -36.62 -36.29
C ALA A 4 24.48 -37.43 -35.03
N THR A 5 23.81 -36.80 -34.08
CA THR A 5 23.16 -37.52 -32.97
C THR A 5 21.93 -38.21 -33.47
N GLN A 6 21.98 -39.52 -33.49
CA GLN A 6 20.81 -40.37 -33.77
C GLN A 6 19.76 -40.14 -32.67
N ALA A 7 18.55 -39.80 -33.09
CA ALA A 7 17.39 -39.79 -32.21
C ALA A 7 17.12 -41.20 -31.67
N PRO A 8 16.75 -41.35 -30.40
CA PRO A 8 16.44 -42.68 -29.86
C PRO A 8 15.19 -43.24 -30.55
N LYS A 9 15.34 -44.42 -31.13
CA LYS A 9 14.21 -45.22 -31.62
C LYS A 9 13.34 -45.60 -30.43
N ILE A 10 12.17 -45.02 -30.33
CA ILE A 10 11.15 -45.42 -29.38
C ILE A 10 10.58 -46.76 -29.87
N ILE A 11 10.97 -47.82 -29.19
CA ILE A 11 10.38 -49.14 -29.38
C ILE A 11 9.02 -49.11 -28.66
N PHE A 12 7.93 -49.02 -29.41
CA PHE A 12 6.60 -49.25 -28.88
C PHE A 12 6.49 -50.71 -28.46
N GLY A 13 6.79 -51.00 -27.21
CA GLY A 13 6.45 -52.29 -26.60
C GLY A 13 4.93 -52.37 -26.49
N ILE A 14 4.32 -53.29 -27.18
CA ILE A 14 2.91 -53.65 -27.02
C ILE A 14 2.79 -54.26 -25.60
N LEU A 15 2.42 -53.45 -24.64
CA LEU A 15 2.03 -53.90 -23.30
C LEU A 15 0.74 -54.73 -23.48
N LYS A 16 0.85 -56.04 -23.23
CA LYS A 16 -0.30 -56.93 -23.12
C LYS A 16 -1.10 -56.50 -21.87
N MET A 17 -2.13 -55.69 -22.08
CA MET A 17 -3.01 -55.24 -21.01
C MET A 17 -3.87 -56.41 -20.55
N THR A 18 -3.67 -56.83 -19.32
CA THR A 18 -4.59 -57.75 -18.64
C THR A 18 -5.88 -57.01 -18.32
N THR A 19 -6.97 -57.54 -18.79
CA THR A 19 -8.33 -56.98 -18.74
C THR A 19 -8.90 -57.00 -17.30
N THR A 20 -8.46 -56.14 -16.45
CA THR A 20 -9.08 -55.92 -15.13
C THR A 20 -9.49 -54.46 -14.91
N GLY A 21 -10.07 -53.82 -15.88
CA GLY A 21 -10.64 -52.50 -15.71
C GLY A 21 -11.24 -51.96 -17.00
N SER A 22 -12.54 -51.99 -17.13
CA SER A 22 -13.29 -51.35 -18.22
C SER A 22 -12.95 -49.86 -18.38
N ASN A 23 -12.38 -49.23 -17.33
CA ASN A 23 -12.02 -47.82 -17.28
C ASN A 23 -10.79 -47.46 -18.13
N ILE A 24 -9.86 -48.38 -18.35
CA ILE A 24 -8.66 -48.12 -19.19
C ILE A 24 -9.05 -48.04 -20.67
N THR A 25 -9.97 -48.89 -21.13
CA THR A 25 -10.48 -48.85 -22.47
C THR A 25 -11.22 -47.56 -22.78
N SER A 26 -11.99 -47.03 -21.83
CA SER A 26 -12.67 -45.73 -21.96
C SER A 26 -11.68 -44.59 -22.13
N GLY A 27 -10.55 -44.59 -21.39
CA GLY A 27 -9.49 -43.57 -21.53
C GLY A 27 -8.85 -43.56 -22.94
N PHE A 28 -8.70 -44.72 -23.59
CA PHE A 28 -8.25 -44.76 -24.98
C PHE A 28 -9.32 -44.28 -25.97
N ILE A 29 -10.60 -44.52 -25.69
CA ILE A 29 -11.71 -43.96 -26.45
C ILE A 29 -11.72 -42.44 -26.34
N ASP A 30 -11.52 -41.87 -25.15
CA ASP A 30 -11.42 -40.44 -24.95
C ASP A 30 -10.31 -39.78 -25.79
N LEU A 31 -9.14 -40.41 -25.87
CA LEU A 31 -8.05 -39.98 -26.74
C LEU A 31 -8.35 -40.11 -28.23
N ALA A 32 -9.21 -41.06 -28.64
CA ALA A 32 -9.60 -41.26 -30.03
C ALA A 32 -10.61 -40.21 -30.52
N THR A 33 -11.24 -39.46 -29.61
CA THR A 33 -12.18 -38.39 -29.96
C THR A 33 -11.49 -37.06 -30.34
N PHE A 34 -10.21 -37.10 -30.69
CA PHE A 34 -9.40 -35.96 -31.08
C PHE A 34 -9.87 -35.36 -32.41
N ASP A 35 -10.37 -34.12 -32.39
CA ASP A 35 -10.93 -33.40 -33.52
C ASP A 35 -10.23 -32.05 -33.74
N GLU A 36 -10.78 -31.15 -34.52
CA GLU A 36 -10.16 -29.87 -34.89
C GLU A 36 -9.96 -28.92 -33.71
N ILE A 37 -10.88 -28.93 -32.74
CA ILE A 37 -10.75 -28.10 -31.54
C ILE A 37 -9.57 -28.57 -30.66
N GLU A 38 -9.48 -29.87 -30.46
CA GLU A 38 -8.41 -30.51 -29.70
C GLU A 38 -7.05 -30.35 -30.39
N LYS A 39 -7.01 -30.40 -31.75
CA LYS A 39 -5.79 -30.07 -32.52
C LYS A 39 -5.30 -28.65 -32.29
N TYR A 40 -6.22 -27.70 -32.10
CA TYR A 40 -5.87 -26.31 -31.80
C TYR A 40 -5.35 -26.14 -30.38
N GLN A 41 -5.94 -26.86 -29.42
CA GLN A 41 -5.60 -26.75 -27.99
C GLN A 41 -4.39 -27.59 -27.55
N TYR A 42 -4.26 -28.78 -28.13
CA TYR A 42 -3.29 -29.83 -27.74
C TYR A 42 -2.40 -30.23 -28.90
N GLY A 43 -1.12 -30.38 -28.60
CA GLY A 43 -0.13 -30.75 -29.62
C GLY A 43 0.53 -29.50 -30.19
N SER A 44 1.60 -29.65 -30.77
CA SER A 44 2.54 -28.85 -31.55
C SER A 44 3.96 -29.07 -31.04
N ASN A 45 4.94 -28.58 -31.76
CA ASN A 45 6.36 -28.66 -31.38
C ASN A 45 6.68 -27.85 -30.10
N GLN A 46 5.76 -27.01 -29.64
CA GLN A 46 5.89 -26.19 -28.45
C GLN A 46 5.09 -26.71 -27.24
N ALA A 47 4.36 -27.82 -27.39
CA ALA A 47 3.60 -28.41 -26.30
C ALA A 47 4.54 -28.97 -25.22
N PHE A 48 4.26 -28.67 -23.97
CA PHE A 48 4.99 -29.22 -22.83
C PHE A 48 4.23 -30.41 -22.21
N ALA A 49 4.98 -31.37 -21.68
CA ALA A 49 4.39 -32.55 -21.05
C ALA A 49 4.15 -32.27 -19.53
N TYR A 50 2.92 -32.49 -19.07
CA TYR A 50 2.58 -32.33 -17.64
C TYR A 50 3.22 -33.41 -16.75
N PHE A 51 3.57 -34.58 -17.31
CA PHE A 51 4.14 -35.70 -16.54
C PHE A 51 5.66 -35.70 -16.51
N VAL A 52 6.29 -34.67 -17.06
CA VAL A 52 7.74 -34.41 -16.97
C VAL A 52 7.96 -33.04 -16.38
N ARG A 53 8.68 -33.00 -15.27
CA ARG A 53 9.01 -31.75 -14.63
C ARG A 53 10.31 -31.17 -15.22
N GLU A 54 10.20 -30.07 -15.90
CA GLU A 54 11.35 -29.27 -16.32
C GLU A 54 11.83 -28.39 -15.16
N THR A 55 13.07 -28.57 -14.72
CA THR A 55 13.68 -27.76 -13.69
C THR A 55 14.65 -26.76 -14.31
N ARG A 56 14.37 -25.45 -14.13
CA ARG A 56 15.30 -24.41 -14.53
C ARG A 56 16.41 -24.31 -13.49
N LYS A 57 17.67 -24.34 -13.93
CA LYS A 57 18.82 -24.09 -13.06
C LYS A 57 18.89 -22.61 -12.74
N SER A 58 19.09 -22.26 -11.47
CA SER A 58 19.29 -20.90 -10.99
C SER A 58 20.69 -20.71 -10.42
N THR A 59 21.08 -19.46 -10.19
CA THR A 59 22.30 -19.10 -9.48
C THR A 59 22.17 -19.43 -7.99
N TRP A 60 23.29 -19.67 -7.32
CA TRP A 60 23.31 -19.97 -5.90
C TRP A 60 23.30 -18.69 -5.07
N PHE A 61 22.30 -18.53 -4.19
CA PHE A 61 22.19 -17.39 -3.28
C PHE A 61 21.55 -17.77 -1.94
N THR A 62 21.72 -16.91 -0.95
CA THR A 62 21.07 -17.01 0.36
C THR A 62 20.57 -15.64 0.81
N GLN A 63 19.66 -15.62 1.77
CA GLN A 63 19.08 -14.40 2.33
C GLN A 63 19.40 -14.28 3.82
N VAL A 64 19.72 -13.06 4.27
CA VAL A 64 20.05 -12.76 5.66
C VAL A 64 19.40 -11.43 6.08
N PRO A 65 18.63 -11.39 7.19
CA PRO A 65 18.14 -10.14 7.76
C PRO A 65 19.24 -9.45 8.57
N VAL A 66 19.38 -8.13 8.37
CA VAL A 66 20.39 -7.29 9.03
C VAL A 66 19.73 -6.02 9.54
N ILE A 67 20.15 -5.55 10.72
CA ILE A 67 19.74 -4.24 11.27
C ILE A 67 20.57 -3.15 10.57
N LEU A 68 19.89 -2.11 10.09
CA LEU A 68 20.56 -0.96 9.51
C LEU A 68 21.04 -0.01 10.60
N SER A 69 22.21 0.58 10.40
CA SER A 69 22.79 1.51 11.33
C SER A 69 22.19 2.91 11.20
N ARG A 70 22.02 3.60 12.33
CA ARG A 70 21.59 5.00 12.37
C ARG A 70 22.64 5.88 11.68
N SER A 71 22.18 6.78 10.82
CA SER A 71 23.02 7.77 10.16
C SER A 71 22.97 9.12 10.89
N SER A 72 21.76 9.65 11.10
CA SER A 72 21.59 10.95 11.77
C SER A 72 20.21 11.05 12.46
N GLY A 73 20.06 12.05 13.31
CA GLY A 73 18.83 12.37 14.01
C GLY A 73 18.58 11.52 15.26
N ALA A 74 17.48 11.76 15.93
CA ALA A 74 16.97 10.97 17.04
C ALA A 74 15.68 10.27 16.59
N ALA A 75 15.50 9.03 16.98
CA ALA A 75 14.27 8.30 16.69
C ALA A 75 13.26 8.56 17.80
N GLY A 76 12.07 9.05 17.46
CA GLY A 76 11.00 9.35 18.41
C GLY A 76 9.88 10.13 17.77
N PHE A 77 8.83 10.40 18.52
CA PHE A 77 7.75 11.27 18.05
C PHE A 77 8.25 12.67 17.70
N ASN A 78 7.73 13.24 16.63
CA ASN A 78 8.06 14.56 16.10
C ASN A 78 9.56 14.75 15.79
N GLN A 79 10.24 13.68 15.39
CA GLN A 79 11.67 13.69 15.06
C GLN A 79 11.90 13.26 13.62
N GLU A 80 12.97 13.82 13.05
CA GLU A 80 13.54 13.34 11.80
C GLU A 80 14.67 12.36 12.11
N TRP A 81 14.65 11.24 11.45
CA TRP A 81 15.60 10.16 11.66
C TRP A 81 16.02 9.56 10.33
N SER A 82 17.29 9.34 10.15
CA SER A 82 17.80 8.67 8.96
C SER A 82 18.67 7.47 9.31
N VAL A 83 18.58 6.47 8.45
CA VAL A 83 19.27 5.20 8.56
C VAL A 83 20.11 4.97 7.31
N SER A 84 21.37 4.62 7.49
CA SER A 84 22.27 4.28 6.39
C SER A 84 22.04 2.85 5.93
N ILE A 85 21.90 2.64 4.64
CA ILE A 85 21.85 1.32 4.02
C ILE A 85 23.28 0.80 3.94
N SER A 86 23.58 -0.22 4.76
CA SER A 86 24.90 -0.87 4.78
C SER A 86 25.09 -1.77 3.56
N ARG A 87 26.33 -1.97 3.15
CA ARG A 87 26.71 -2.94 2.10
C ARG A 87 27.00 -4.32 2.71
N ALA A 88 26.10 -4.79 3.58
CA ALA A 88 26.25 -6.06 4.25
C ALA A 88 26.00 -7.29 3.34
N GLY A 89 25.29 -7.07 2.22
CA GLY A 89 24.99 -8.06 1.20
C GLY A 89 25.14 -7.51 -0.20
N ASP A 90 24.83 -8.34 -1.19
CA ASP A 90 24.95 -7.96 -2.60
C ASP A 90 23.71 -7.26 -3.14
N TYR A 91 22.51 -7.74 -2.72
CA TYR A 91 21.22 -7.16 -3.10
C TYR A 91 20.38 -6.86 -1.86
N LEU A 92 19.75 -5.71 -1.83
CA LEU A 92 18.73 -5.36 -0.84
C LEU A 92 17.36 -5.70 -1.42
N LEU A 93 16.65 -6.62 -0.75
CA LEU A 93 15.36 -7.13 -1.21
C LEU A 93 14.19 -6.46 -0.52
N GLN A 94 14.24 -6.33 0.80
CA GLN A 94 13.13 -5.86 1.61
C GLN A 94 13.66 -5.04 2.78
N ALA A 95 12.84 -4.09 3.24
CA ALA A 95 13.11 -3.33 4.44
C ALA A 95 11.81 -3.14 5.25
N TRP A 96 11.92 -3.15 6.58
CA TRP A 96 10.78 -2.87 7.46
C TRP A 96 11.22 -2.09 8.69
N LEU A 97 10.33 -1.24 9.15
CA LEU A 97 10.47 -0.45 10.36
C LEU A 97 9.89 -1.23 11.53
N ARG A 98 10.67 -1.43 12.59
CA ARG A 98 10.23 -2.04 13.86
C ARG A 98 10.30 -1.01 14.96
N LEU A 99 9.29 -0.98 15.83
CA LEU A 99 9.26 -0.15 17.02
C LEU A 99 8.34 -0.75 18.08
N THR A 100 8.44 -0.22 19.29
CA THR A 100 7.54 -0.56 20.41
C THR A 100 6.72 0.69 20.76
N ILE A 101 5.38 0.56 20.68
CA ILE A 101 4.46 1.59 21.13
C ILE A 101 4.39 1.58 22.67
N PRO A 102 4.39 2.73 23.34
CA PRO A 102 4.32 2.79 24.79
C PRO A 102 2.95 2.42 25.33
N GLU A 103 2.92 2.00 26.58
CA GLU A 103 1.68 1.91 27.34
C GLU A 103 1.17 3.30 27.69
N VAL A 104 -0.15 3.51 27.51
CA VAL A 104 -0.81 4.78 27.84
C VAL A 104 -2.09 4.50 28.62
N THR A 105 -2.26 5.16 29.75
CA THR A 105 -3.45 5.04 30.60
C THR A 105 -4.14 6.38 30.76
N LEU A 106 -5.46 6.39 30.56
CA LEU A 106 -6.30 7.56 30.80
C LEU A 106 -6.49 7.78 32.31
N LEU A 107 -6.26 9.01 32.76
CA LEU A 107 -6.47 9.39 34.15
C LEU A 107 -7.96 9.49 34.49
N PRO A 108 -8.37 9.17 35.73
CA PRO A 108 -9.76 9.30 36.18
C PRO A 108 -10.30 10.74 36.16
N GLY A 109 -9.42 11.73 36.31
CA GLY A 109 -9.76 13.16 36.29
C GLY A 109 -9.72 13.81 34.89
N ASN A 110 -9.81 13.03 33.82
CA ASN A 110 -9.76 13.51 32.44
C ASN A 110 -10.89 14.50 32.10
N GLN A 111 -10.74 15.21 30.97
CA GLN A 111 -11.66 16.27 30.50
C GLN A 111 -13.12 15.82 30.39
N PHE A 112 -13.38 14.55 30.06
CA PHE A 112 -14.73 13.98 29.92
C PHE A 112 -15.16 13.15 31.13
N GLY A 113 -14.35 13.09 32.20
CA GLY A 113 -14.62 12.32 33.40
C GLY A 113 -14.88 10.83 33.09
N PRO A 114 -15.99 10.22 33.62
CA PRO A 114 -16.26 8.82 33.39
C PRO A 114 -16.66 8.48 31.95
N ALA A 115 -17.02 9.47 31.13
CA ALA A 115 -17.35 9.29 29.71
C ALA A 115 -16.10 9.26 28.81
N GLY A 116 -14.95 9.71 29.32
CA GLY A 116 -13.70 9.75 28.56
C GLY A 116 -13.21 8.37 28.16
N ARG A 117 -12.78 8.25 26.92
CA ARG A 117 -12.16 7.05 26.34
C ARG A 117 -10.94 7.43 25.56
N ILE A 118 -9.85 6.68 25.74
CA ILE A 118 -8.58 6.89 25.03
C ILE A 118 -8.32 5.77 24.05
N ARG A 119 -7.77 6.12 22.89
CA ARG A 119 -7.34 5.15 21.87
C ARG A 119 -6.28 5.74 20.96
N TRP A 120 -5.53 4.88 20.28
CA TRP A 120 -4.70 5.29 19.16
C TRP A 120 -5.54 5.41 17.88
N THR A 121 -5.09 6.25 16.96
CA THR A 121 -5.69 6.34 15.62
C THR A 121 -5.53 5.02 14.86
N ARG A 122 -6.42 4.77 13.91
CA ARG A 122 -6.34 3.57 13.05
C ARG A 122 -5.05 3.60 12.23
N ASN A 123 -4.58 2.41 11.83
CA ASN A 123 -3.36 2.23 11.05
C ASN A 123 -2.18 3.00 11.67
N PHE A 124 -1.92 2.78 12.95
CA PHE A 124 -0.95 3.57 13.74
C PHE A 124 0.39 3.73 13.03
N MET A 125 0.98 2.62 12.55
CA MET A 125 2.31 2.66 11.91
C MET A 125 2.32 3.47 10.59
N HIS A 126 1.25 3.43 9.81
CA HIS A 126 1.14 4.27 8.62
C HIS A 126 1.11 5.75 9.01
N ASN A 127 0.24 6.08 9.95
CA ASN A 127 0.00 7.46 10.34
C ASN A 127 1.11 8.08 11.20
N LEU A 128 1.95 7.25 11.82
CA LEU A 128 3.18 7.70 12.48
C LEU A 128 4.15 8.34 11.50
N ILE A 129 4.23 7.82 10.27
CA ILE A 129 5.12 8.33 9.24
C ILE A 129 4.45 9.48 8.52
N ARG A 130 5.02 10.70 8.65
CA ARG A 130 4.62 11.86 7.86
C ARG A 130 5.15 11.76 6.43
N GLU A 131 6.40 11.37 6.31
CA GLU A 131 7.09 11.12 5.05
C GLU A 131 8.21 10.10 5.28
N ALA A 132 8.38 9.18 4.32
CA ALA A 132 9.54 8.32 4.24
C ALA A 132 10.15 8.46 2.84
N CYS A 133 11.46 8.58 2.76
CA CYS A 133 12.15 8.69 1.49
C CYS A 133 13.42 7.85 1.46
N ILE A 134 13.79 7.38 0.26
CA ILE A 134 15.09 6.79 -0.02
C ILE A 134 15.90 7.74 -0.89
N SER A 135 17.14 8.01 -0.51
CA SER A 135 18.04 8.91 -1.21
C SER A 135 19.40 8.27 -1.51
N PHE A 136 19.97 8.68 -2.64
CA PHE A 136 21.29 8.29 -3.10
C PHE A 136 22.13 9.55 -3.30
N ASN A 137 23.10 9.84 -2.43
CA ASN A 137 23.90 11.08 -2.47
C ASN A 137 23.02 12.33 -2.59
N ASP A 138 22.05 12.51 -1.72
CA ASP A 138 21.09 13.63 -1.70
C ASP A 138 20.07 13.66 -2.87
N LEU A 139 20.18 12.74 -3.83
CA LEU A 139 19.14 12.53 -4.85
C LEU A 139 18.03 11.64 -4.30
N VAL A 140 16.85 12.19 -4.12
CA VAL A 140 15.69 11.44 -3.66
C VAL A 140 15.16 10.57 -4.80
N ALA A 141 15.23 9.26 -4.63
CA ALA A 141 14.75 8.30 -5.61
C ALA A 141 13.24 8.06 -5.51
N GLU A 142 12.75 7.93 -4.30
CA GLU A 142 11.33 7.72 -4.02
C GLU A 142 10.98 8.32 -2.67
N ARG A 143 9.79 8.90 -2.58
CA ARG A 143 9.18 9.33 -1.34
C ARG A 143 7.72 8.92 -1.30
N PHE A 144 7.24 8.62 -0.12
CA PHE A 144 5.82 8.36 0.09
C PHE A 144 5.38 8.83 1.47
N ASP A 145 4.10 9.01 1.63
CA ASP A 145 3.44 9.46 2.86
C ASP A 145 2.53 8.36 3.45
N ASN A 146 1.86 8.69 4.55
CA ASN A 146 0.91 7.80 5.20
C ASN A 146 -0.28 7.42 4.31
N TYR A 147 -0.72 8.32 3.44
CA TYR A 147 -1.85 8.05 2.55
C TYR A 147 -1.52 6.99 1.53
N PHE A 148 -0.32 7.05 0.95
CA PHE A 148 0.13 6.00 0.05
C PHE A 148 0.20 4.64 0.76
N LEU A 149 0.70 4.60 2.00
CA LEU A 149 0.73 3.38 2.79
C LEU A 149 -0.67 2.79 3.02
N ASP A 150 -1.65 3.65 3.34
CA ASP A 150 -3.04 3.23 3.51
C ASP A 150 -3.62 2.65 2.20
N PHE A 151 -3.50 3.37 1.09
CA PHE A 151 -4.00 2.92 -0.20
C PHE A 151 -3.31 1.65 -0.68
N TRP A 152 -1.99 1.65 -0.62
CA TRP A 152 -1.22 0.49 -1.06
C TRP A 152 -1.59 -0.77 -0.28
N SER A 153 -1.67 -0.69 1.03
CA SER A 153 -2.07 -1.82 1.86
C SER A 153 -3.50 -2.26 1.61
N ALA A 154 -4.43 -1.33 1.42
CA ALA A 154 -5.84 -1.64 1.19
C ALA A 154 -6.08 -2.42 -0.11
N PHE A 155 -5.34 -2.09 -1.19
CA PHE A 155 -5.52 -2.70 -2.50
C PHE A 155 -4.58 -3.87 -2.79
N THR A 156 -3.44 -3.98 -2.11
CA THR A 156 -2.41 -4.99 -2.44
C THR A 156 -2.28 -6.13 -1.43
N VAL A 157 -2.63 -5.92 -0.18
CA VAL A 157 -2.60 -6.99 0.83
C VAL A 157 -3.79 -7.91 0.62
N SER A 158 -3.53 -9.18 0.28
CA SER A 158 -4.59 -10.17 0.08
C SER A 158 -5.38 -10.43 1.37
N ALA A 159 -6.65 -10.81 1.23
CA ALA A 159 -7.55 -11.08 2.36
C ALA A 159 -6.98 -12.10 3.35
N SER A 160 -6.28 -13.13 2.87
CA SER A 160 -5.63 -14.15 3.72
C SER A 160 -4.49 -13.61 4.60
N LYS A 161 -3.89 -12.49 4.23
CA LYS A 161 -2.80 -11.84 4.98
C LYS A 161 -3.27 -10.60 5.76
N ARG A 162 -4.50 -10.15 5.55
CA ARG A 162 -5.00 -8.89 6.12
C ARG A 162 -4.94 -8.85 7.62
N VAL A 163 -5.45 -9.86 8.30
CA VAL A 163 -5.44 -9.94 9.77
C VAL A 163 -4.00 -9.90 10.33
N GLY A 164 -3.07 -10.63 9.69
CA GLY A 164 -1.66 -10.58 10.07
C GLY A 164 -1.02 -9.21 9.86
N TYR A 165 -1.35 -8.56 8.74
CA TYR A 165 -0.88 -7.22 8.43
C TYR A 165 -1.42 -6.19 9.44
N ASP A 166 -2.71 -6.25 9.77
CA ASP A 166 -3.33 -5.36 10.76
C ASP A 166 -2.68 -5.49 12.14
N ASN A 167 -2.34 -6.73 12.55
CA ASN A 167 -1.55 -6.96 13.77
C ASN A 167 -0.14 -6.32 13.68
N MET A 168 0.50 -6.36 12.53
CA MET A 168 1.83 -5.77 12.33
C MET A 168 1.82 -4.24 12.46
N ILE A 169 0.80 -3.57 11.91
CA ILE A 169 0.74 -2.10 11.86
C ILE A 169 0.02 -1.46 13.06
N GLY A 170 -0.53 -2.26 13.97
CA GLY A 170 -1.26 -1.78 15.14
C GLY A 170 -2.72 -1.41 14.85
N ASN A 171 -3.33 -1.98 13.81
CA ASN A 171 -4.76 -1.82 13.52
C ASN A 171 -5.57 -2.94 14.20
N VAL A 172 -5.46 -3.02 15.53
CA VAL A 172 -6.06 -4.05 16.37
C VAL A 172 -6.90 -3.42 17.47
N ASP A 173 -7.95 -4.12 17.90
CA ASP A 173 -8.89 -3.61 18.89
C ASP A 173 -8.22 -3.17 20.20
N SER A 174 -7.16 -3.85 20.61
CA SER A 174 -6.38 -3.48 21.82
C SER A 174 -5.76 -2.07 21.75
N LEU A 175 -5.63 -1.45 20.59
CA LEU A 175 -5.07 -0.12 20.39
C LEU A 175 -6.10 0.88 19.86
N ILE A 176 -7.02 0.45 18.99
CA ILE A 176 -7.98 1.33 18.31
C ILE A 176 -9.34 1.38 18.99
N ALA A 177 -9.70 0.39 19.82
CA ALA A 177 -10.94 0.46 20.60
C ALA A 177 -10.85 1.51 21.71
N PRO A 178 -11.95 2.21 22.03
CA PRO A 178 -11.96 3.20 23.09
C PRO A 178 -11.81 2.58 24.49
N HIS A 179 -10.72 2.86 25.20
CA HIS A 179 -10.44 2.39 26.57
C HIS A 179 -10.87 3.39 27.62
N ALA A 180 -11.55 2.91 28.68
CA ALA A 180 -11.97 3.73 29.79
C ALA A 180 -10.81 4.16 30.70
N ALA A 181 -11.03 5.15 31.56
CA ALA A 181 -10.07 5.57 32.57
C ALA A 181 -9.62 4.37 33.44
N GLY A 182 -8.32 4.27 33.68
CA GLY A 182 -7.71 3.16 34.42
C GLY A 182 -7.51 1.86 33.61
N SER A 183 -8.01 1.77 32.36
CA SER A 183 -7.73 0.64 31.47
C SER A 183 -6.58 1.04 30.53
N PRO A 184 -5.40 0.41 30.59
CA PRO A 184 -4.26 0.81 29.77
C PRO A 184 -4.41 0.38 28.30
N LEU A 185 -3.92 1.22 27.41
CA LEU A 185 -3.53 0.83 26.06
C LEU A 185 -2.21 0.11 26.16
N VAL A 186 -2.18 -1.18 25.88
CA VAL A 186 -1.04 -2.05 26.14
C VAL A 186 0.12 -1.77 25.18
N SER A 187 1.35 -1.78 25.73
CA SER A 187 2.57 -1.69 24.90
C SER A 187 2.67 -2.89 23.96
N GLN A 188 2.97 -2.63 22.69
CA GLN A 188 3.10 -3.67 21.64
C GLN A 188 4.28 -3.39 20.73
N ASN A 189 4.89 -4.47 20.21
CA ASN A 189 5.90 -4.41 19.16
C ASN A 189 5.21 -4.38 17.79
N LEU A 190 5.46 -3.34 17.02
CA LEU A 190 4.88 -3.15 15.70
C LEU A 190 5.96 -3.25 14.61
N ASN A 191 5.55 -3.67 13.43
CA ASN A 191 6.42 -3.80 12.26
C ASN A 191 5.71 -3.27 11.03
N LEU A 192 6.36 -2.37 10.29
CA LEU A 192 5.84 -1.83 9.06
C LEU A 192 6.73 -2.22 7.89
N PRO A 193 6.27 -3.05 6.94
CA PRO A 193 6.93 -3.24 5.67
C PRO A 193 6.96 -1.94 4.89
N LEU A 194 8.13 -1.56 4.35
CA LEU A 194 8.30 -0.33 3.59
C LEU A 194 8.17 -0.63 2.09
N PRO A 195 7.15 -0.11 1.39
CA PRO A 195 6.88 -0.44 0.01
C PRO A 195 7.72 0.39 -0.99
N PHE A 196 9.04 0.44 -0.82
CA PHE A 196 9.93 1.06 -1.78
C PHE A 196 10.01 0.27 -3.09
N PHE A 197 10.48 0.91 -4.16
CA PHE A 197 10.56 0.31 -5.50
C PHE A 197 11.29 -1.05 -5.54
N PHE A 198 12.37 -1.20 -4.77
CA PHE A 198 13.15 -2.43 -4.72
C PHE A 198 12.45 -3.61 -4.03
N THR A 199 11.37 -3.35 -3.28
CA THR A 199 10.61 -4.39 -2.58
C THR A 199 9.50 -5.02 -3.43
N ARG A 200 9.24 -4.47 -4.63
CA ARG A 200 8.17 -4.93 -5.51
C ARG A 200 8.40 -6.33 -6.04
N ASP A 201 9.61 -6.57 -6.53
CA ASP A 201 10.02 -7.85 -7.10
C ASP A 201 11.52 -8.06 -6.91
N SER A 202 11.96 -9.32 -6.89
CA SER A 202 13.39 -9.66 -6.81
C SER A 202 14.20 -9.14 -8.01
N GLY A 203 13.56 -8.97 -9.17
CA GLY A 203 14.18 -8.45 -10.38
C GLY A 203 14.59 -6.97 -10.31
N VAL A 204 13.95 -6.20 -9.44
CA VAL A 204 14.24 -4.78 -9.19
C VAL A 204 14.97 -4.54 -7.87
N ALA A 205 15.51 -5.58 -7.26
CA ALA A 205 16.28 -5.49 -6.03
C ALA A 205 17.47 -4.53 -6.19
N LEU A 206 17.75 -3.74 -5.15
CA LEU A 206 18.82 -2.75 -5.17
C LEU A 206 20.19 -3.44 -5.07
N PRO A 207 21.06 -3.34 -6.08
CA PRO A 207 22.37 -3.97 -6.08
C PRO A 207 23.38 -3.15 -5.27
N THR A 208 23.40 -3.31 -3.96
CA THR A 208 24.23 -2.54 -3.03
C THR A 208 25.73 -2.71 -3.28
N ALA A 209 26.16 -3.88 -3.73
CA ALA A 209 27.55 -4.14 -4.08
C ALA A 209 28.00 -3.44 -5.36
N ALA A 210 27.09 -3.08 -6.26
CA ALA A 210 27.37 -2.34 -7.48
C ALA A 210 27.41 -0.81 -7.29
N LEU A 211 27.15 -0.32 -6.07
CA LEU A 211 27.05 1.10 -5.74
C LEU A 211 28.09 1.54 -4.68
N PRO A 212 29.40 1.37 -4.92
CA PRO A 212 30.43 1.72 -3.94
C PRO A 212 30.52 3.23 -3.69
N TYR A 213 30.16 4.08 -4.65
CA TYR A 213 30.32 5.54 -4.58
C TYR A 213 29.07 6.28 -4.11
N ASN A 214 27.93 5.60 -3.95
CA ASN A 214 26.71 6.21 -3.48
C ASN A 214 26.52 5.99 -1.97
N GLU A 215 26.28 7.08 -1.25
CA GLU A 215 25.71 6.97 0.09
C GLU A 215 24.22 6.75 -0.03
N MET A 216 23.74 5.67 0.58
CA MET A 216 22.33 5.27 0.52
C MET A 216 21.70 5.47 1.88
N ARG A 217 20.61 6.25 1.94
CA ARG A 217 19.89 6.55 3.18
C ARG A 217 18.40 6.33 3.02
N ILE A 218 17.77 5.84 4.10
CA ILE A 218 16.31 5.90 4.28
C ILE A 218 16.05 6.92 5.38
N SER A 219 15.27 7.93 5.07
CA SER A 219 14.94 9.01 6.01
C SER A 219 13.46 8.94 6.35
N PHE A 220 13.14 9.16 7.63
CA PHE A 220 11.79 9.18 8.17
C PHE A 220 11.54 10.51 8.85
N ASN A 221 10.34 11.04 8.65
CA ASN A 221 9.78 12.13 9.44
C ASN A 221 8.59 11.57 10.22
N PHE A 222 8.71 11.52 11.55
CA PHE A 222 7.67 10.99 12.43
C PHE A 222 6.73 12.09 12.91
N ARG A 223 5.44 11.75 13.06
CA ARG A 223 4.43 12.64 13.63
C ARG A 223 4.57 12.75 15.15
N ASN A 224 3.98 13.80 15.68
CA ASN A 224 3.83 13.96 17.12
C ASN A 224 2.78 12.95 17.66
N TRP A 225 2.96 12.48 18.88
CA TRP A 225 1.98 11.65 19.56
C TRP A 225 0.61 12.33 19.70
N SER A 226 0.56 13.65 19.88
CA SER A 226 -0.67 14.44 19.97
C SER A 226 -1.51 14.42 18.69
N GLU A 227 -0.88 14.14 17.56
CA GLU A 227 -1.56 13.95 16.27
C GLU A 227 -2.10 12.52 16.08
N LEU A 228 -1.77 11.58 16.98
CA LEU A 228 -2.08 10.16 16.84
C LEU A 228 -2.93 9.60 17.97
N LEU A 229 -2.89 10.21 19.14
CA LEU A 229 -3.64 9.79 20.31
C LEU A 229 -4.95 10.57 20.39
N VAL A 230 -6.04 9.85 20.60
CA VAL A 230 -7.41 10.41 20.56
C VAL A 230 -8.07 10.20 21.91
N LEU A 231 -8.68 11.26 22.44
CA LEU A 231 -9.57 11.21 23.58
C LEU A 231 -11.00 11.45 23.11
N ASP A 232 -11.83 10.42 23.24
CA ASP A 232 -13.22 10.42 22.82
C ASP A 232 -14.16 10.60 24.01
N ASN A 233 -15.28 11.29 23.77
CA ASN A 233 -16.43 11.31 24.66
C ASN A 233 -17.42 10.22 24.25
N SER A 234 -17.62 9.22 25.10
CA SER A 234 -18.57 8.11 24.83
C SER A 234 -20.05 8.50 24.99
N VAL A 235 -20.32 9.68 25.54
CA VAL A 235 -21.67 10.24 25.64
C VAL A 235 -21.85 11.28 24.54
N PRO A 236 -22.62 10.99 23.49
CA PRO A 236 -22.83 11.92 22.39
C PRO A 236 -23.47 13.23 22.89
N VAL A 237 -22.91 14.35 22.53
CA VAL A 237 -23.51 15.68 22.72
C VAL A 237 -23.85 16.22 21.34
N VAL A 238 -25.13 16.55 21.14
CA VAL A 238 -25.62 17.05 19.85
C VAL A 238 -24.85 18.30 19.44
N ASN A 239 -24.49 18.40 18.17
CA ASN A 239 -23.74 19.49 17.56
C ASN A 239 -22.32 19.70 18.15
N THR A 240 -21.76 18.69 18.80
CA THR A 240 -20.44 18.78 19.41
C THR A 240 -19.54 17.65 18.91
N ASN A 241 -18.35 18.00 18.47
CA ASN A 241 -17.33 17.01 18.11
C ASN A 241 -16.95 16.17 19.34
N PRO A 242 -17.12 14.83 19.28
CA PRO A 242 -16.85 13.97 20.43
C PRO A 242 -15.37 13.69 20.69
N SER A 243 -14.47 14.09 19.79
CA SER A 243 -13.06 13.71 19.86
C SER A 243 -12.14 14.92 20.01
N VAL A 244 -11.16 14.83 20.91
CA VAL A 244 -10.18 15.87 21.19
C VAL A 244 -8.77 15.30 21.32
N VAL A 245 -7.77 16.19 21.36
CA VAL A 245 -6.39 15.84 21.68
C VAL A 245 -6.24 15.73 23.20
N PRO A 246 -5.67 14.64 23.74
CA PRO A 246 -5.45 14.52 25.18
C PRO A 246 -4.38 15.50 25.69
N VAL A 247 -4.58 15.99 26.90
CA VAL A 247 -3.69 16.94 27.58
C VAL A 247 -2.83 16.21 28.62
N VAL A 248 -1.52 16.42 28.58
CA VAL A 248 -0.57 15.88 29.58
C VAL A 248 -0.83 16.52 30.93
N GLY A 249 -0.85 15.72 31.98
CA GLY A 249 -1.14 16.15 33.36
C GLY A 249 -2.63 16.15 33.73
N THR A 250 -3.54 16.22 32.76
CA THR A 250 -4.99 16.12 32.97
C THR A 250 -5.55 14.78 32.49
N ASP A 251 -5.27 14.39 31.26
CA ASP A 251 -5.80 13.19 30.65
C ASP A 251 -4.83 12.01 30.74
N ILE A 252 -3.53 12.28 30.55
CA ILE A 252 -2.46 11.29 30.61
C ILE A 252 -1.34 11.79 31.55
N ALA A 253 -0.68 10.86 32.24
CA ALA A 253 0.33 11.21 33.25
C ALA A 253 1.59 11.84 32.64
N ALA A 254 2.05 11.33 31.53
CA ALA A 254 3.25 11.79 30.82
C ALA A 254 3.08 11.66 29.30
N ALA A 255 3.89 12.39 28.56
CA ALA A 255 3.95 12.26 27.10
C ALA A 255 4.44 10.87 26.72
N PRO A 256 3.78 10.17 25.79
CA PRO A 256 4.23 8.87 25.31
C PRO A 256 5.57 8.97 24.56
N GLU A 257 6.43 7.98 24.72
CA GLU A 257 7.71 7.89 24.02
C GLU A 257 7.84 6.54 23.30
N LEU A 258 8.29 6.56 22.04
CA LEU A 258 8.56 5.34 21.29
C LEU A 258 9.88 4.70 21.73
N THR A 259 9.91 3.38 21.79
CA THR A 259 11.11 2.63 22.18
C THR A 259 11.47 1.59 21.10
N ASN A 260 12.71 1.09 21.13
CA ASN A 260 13.22 0.02 20.25
C ASN A 260 13.02 0.31 18.75
N ILE A 261 13.21 1.56 18.32
CA ILE A 261 13.06 1.94 16.93
C ILE A 261 14.26 1.44 16.12
N GLN A 262 14.00 0.57 15.15
CA GLN A 262 15.01 -0.08 14.32
C GLN A 262 14.48 -0.25 12.90
N VAL A 263 15.36 -0.15 11.91
CA VAL A 263 15.07 -0.57 10.53
C VAL A 263 15.84 -1.85 10.25
N TRP A 264 15.11 -2.84 9.82
CA TRP A 264 15.65 -4.12 9.37
C TRP A 264 15.62 -4.20 7.86
N ALA A 265 16.61 -4.85 7.29
CA ALA A 265 16.70 -5.08 5.86
C ALA A 265 17.05 -6.54 5.58
N ASN A 266 16.42 -7.12 4.56
CA ASN A 266 16.73 -8.45 4.09
C ASN A 266 17.66 -8.36 2.88
N TYR A 267 18.88 -8.88 3.02
CA TYR A 267 19.89 -8.90 1.98
C TYR A 267 20.00 -10.29 1.36
N SER A 268 20.28 -10.30 0.07
CA SER A 268 20.71 -11.51 -0.63
C SER A 268 22.22 -11.47 -0.85
N ILE A 269 22.88 -12.60 -0.57
CA ILE A 269 24.28 -12.83 -0.85
C ILE A 269 24.35 -13.83 -1.99
N VAL A 270 25.04 -13.45 -3.07
CA VAL A 270 25.12 -14.22 -4.31
C VAL A 270 26.51 -14.80 -4.54
N SER A 271 26.63 -15.74 -5.49
CA SER A 271 27.90 -16.35 -5.86
C SER A 271 28.86 -15.31 -6.49
N ASN A 272 30.18 -15.58 -6.40
CA ASN A 272 31.20 -14.69 -6.96
C ASN A 272 31.06 -14.45 -8.46
N GLU A 273 30.55 -15.41 -9.22
CA GLU A 273 30.32 -15.27 -10.65
C GLU A 273 29.23 -14.24 -10.95
N GLU A 274 28.14 -14.29 -10.22
CA GLU A 274 27.05 -13.33 -10.36
C GLU A 274 27.48 -11.95 -9.89
N ARG A 275 28.23 -11.86 -8.79
CA ARG A 275 28.79 -10.60 -8.27
C ARG A 275 29.69 -9.91 -9.31
N LYS A 276 30.55 -10.66 -10.01
CA LYS A 276 31.38 -10.12 -11.09
C LYS A 276 30.53 -9.62 -12.25
N ARG A 277 29.50 -10.34 -12.67
CA ARG A 277 28.58 -9.89 -13.73
C ARG A 277 27.87 -8.59 -13.35
N MET A 278 27.42 -8.50 -12.12
CA MET A 278 26.75 -7.31 -11.58
C MET A 278 27.67 -6.08 -11.58
N ALA A 279 28.94 -6.25 -11.20
CA ALA A 279 29.89 -5.15 -11.09
C ALA A 279 30.38 -4.62 -12.46
N CYS A 280 30.40 -5.45 -13.51
CA CYS A 280 31.02 -5.12 -14.80
C CYS A 280 30.06 -4.55 -15.84
N ALA A 281 28.75 -4.82 -15.75
CA ALA A 281 27.79 -4.41 -16.77
C ALA A 281 26.93 -3.22 -16.32
N PRO A 282 26.80 -2.16 -17.15
CA PRO A 282 25.78 -1.14 -16.94
C PRO A 282 24.40 -1.79 -16.93
N ARG A 283 23.55 -1.35 -16.03
CA ARG A 283 22.21 -1.92 -15.87
C ARG A 283 21.16 -0.83 -15.78
N ASP A 284 20.14 -0.94 -16.60
CA ASP A 284 18.94 -0.13 -16.50
C ASP A 284 17.85 -0.97 -15.79
N ILE A 285 17.25 -0.39 -14.76
CA ILE A 285 16.21 -1.03 -13.96
C ILE A 285 14.96 -0.19 -14.08
N LEU A 286 13.85 -0.81 -14.52
CA LEU A 286 12.54 -0.18 -14.49
C LEU A 286 12.03 -0.18 -13.05
N ILE A 287 11.68 0.99 -12.54
CA ILE A 287 11.20 1.18 -11.20
C ILE A 287 9.81 1.83 -11.18
N GLU A 288 9.15 1.73 -10.04
CA GLU A 288 7.93 2.47 -9.75
C GLU A 288 8.23 3.58 -8.75
N GLN A 289 7.57 4.71 -8.92
CA GLN A 289 7.65 5.86 -8.03
C GLN A 289 6.27 6.35 -7.66
N VAL A 290 6.18 7.04 -6.53
CA VAL A 290 4.94 7.61 -6.01
C VAL A 290 4.98 9.11 -6.17
N GLN A 291 3.91 9.69 -6.72
CA GLN A 291 3.70 11.12 -6.79
C GLN A 291 2.41 11.49 -6.07
N THR A 292 2.49 12.42 -5.15
CA THR A 292 1.33 12.92 -4.42
C THR A 292 1.02 14.34 -4.90
N ALA A 293 -0.21 14.60 -5.32
CA ALA A 293 -0.65 15.94 -5.64
C ALA A 293 -0.80 16.78 -4.36
N PRO A 294 -0.65 18.13 -4.45
CA PRO A 294 -0.94 19.01 -3.34
C PRO A 294 -2.38 18.80 -2.84
N ARG A 295 -2.51 18.70 -1.53
CA ARG A 295 -3.82 18.54 -0.88
C ARG A 295 -4.67 19.79 -1.08
N GLN A 296 -5.94 19.61 -1.34
CA GLN A 296 -6.88 20.69 -1.58
C GLN A 296 -8.13 20.48 -0.74
N ASN A 297 -8.73 21.59 -0.27
CA ASN A 297 -9.96 21.51 0.50
C ASN A 297 -11.10 20.99 -0.38
N PHE A 298 -11.87 20.05 0.16
CA PHE A 298 -13.10 19.58 -0.44
C PHE A 298 -14.27 20.24 0.28
N THR A 299 -15.06 21.03 -0.46
CA THR A 299 -16.12 21.89 0.08
C THR A 299 -17.49 21.48 -0.44
N PRO A 300 -18.07 20.37 0.03
CA PRO A 300 -19.30 19.80 -0.55
C PRO A 300 -20.51 20.72 -0.45
N LEU A 301 -20.57 21.57 0.58
CA LEU A 301 -21.69 22.47 0.82
C LEU A 301 -21.71 23.68 -0.15
N THR A 302 -20.52 24.24 -0.45
CA THR A 302 -20.40 25.46 -1.27
C THR A 302 -20.12 25.17 -2.73
N ASN A 303 -19.36 24.12 -3.02
CA ASN A 303 -19.03 23.71 -4.38
C ASN A 303 -19.02 22.17 -4.51
N PRO A 304 -20.20 21.55 -4.69
CA PRO A 304 -20.33 20.09 -4.72
C PRO A 304 -19.64 19.40 -5.91
N ASN A 305 -19.28 20.13 -6.96
CA ASN A 305 -18.63 19.62 -8.17
C ASN A 305 -17.31 20.37 -8.43
N GLN A 306 -16.46 20.48 -7.43
CA GLN A 306 -15.17 21.17 -7.55
C GLN A 306 -14.21 20.38 -8.44
N SER A 307 -13.59 21.09 -9.40
CA SER A 307 -12.54 20.54 -10.27
C SER A 307 -11.18 20.69 -9.61
N TYR A 308 -10.39 19.62 -9.65
CA TYR A 308 -9.02 19.56 -9.14
C TYR A 308 -8.06 19.28 -10.29
N ASP A 309 -7.17 20.23 -10.56
CA ASP A 309 -6.13 20.05 -11.57
C ASP A 309 -4.99 19.21 -11.02
N ILE A 310 -4.59 18.20 -11.80
CA ILE A 310 -3.56 17.27 -11.44
C ILE A 310 -2.39 17.41 -12.40
N ARG A 311 -1.19 17.53 -11.84
CA ARG A 311 0.06 17.58 -12.61
C ARG A 311 1.01 16.50 -12.09
N PHE A 312 1.07 15.42 -12.82
CA PHE A 312 2.06 14.35 -12.58
C PHE A 312 3.05 14.28 -13.73
N SER A 313 4.24 13.79 -13.44
CA SER A 313 5.27 13.50 -14.43
C SER A 313 5.21 12.05 -14.86
N HIS A 314 5.79 11.74 -16.02
CA HIS A 314 5.95 10.38 -16.53
C HIS A 314 4.66 9.60 -16.77
N SER A 315 4.80 8.32 -17.01
CA SER A 315 3.68 7.40 -17.28
C SER A 315 3.05 6.90 -15.99
N ILE A 316 1.80 7.24 -15.77
CA ILE A 316 1.02 6.80 -14.62
C ILE A 316 0.36 5.44 -14.90
N LYS A 317 0.53 4.49 -13.99
CA LYS A 317 -0.09 3.15 -14.01
C LYS A 317 -1.43 3.14 -13.31
N ALA A 318 -1.50 3.79 -12.16
CA ALA A 318 -2.69 3.83 -11.32
C ALA A 318 -2.78 5.16 -10.57
N LEU A 319 -4.01 5.54 -10.27
CA LEU A 319 -4.37 6.67 -9.43
C LEU A 319 -5.15 6.16 -8.21
N PHE A 320 -4.74 6.59 -7.03
CA PHE A 320 -5.47 6.41 -5.79
C PHE A 320 -6.04 7.75 -5.36
N PHE A 321 -7.29 7.82 -4.99
CA PHE A 321 -7.88 9.06 -4.51
C PHE A 321 -8.91 8.81 -3.41
N ALA A 322 -9.06 9.80 -2.54
CA ALA A 322 -10.04 9.80 -1.47
C ALA A 322 -10.34 11.21 -0.98
N VAL A 323 -11.41 11.34 -0.24
CA VAL A 323 -11.74 12.52 0.55
C VAL A 323 -11.59 12.17 2.03
N ARG A 324 -10.58 12.75 2.67
CA ARG A 324 -10.32 12.57 4.10
C ARG A 324 -11.17 13.53 4.91
N ASN A 325 -11.74 13.06 6.00
CA ASN A 325 -12.35 13.87 7.04
C ASN A 325 -11.27 14.46 7.95
N ILE A 326 -11.09 15.77 7.95
CA ILE A 326 -10.06 16.48 8.72
C ILE A 326 -10.64 17.27 9.90
N THR A 327 -11.89 17.03 10.26
CA THR A 327 -12.56 17.69 11.39
C THR A 327 -11.76 17.55 12.68
N ASN A 328 -11.13 16.40 12.88
CA ASN A 328 -10.22 16.10 14.00
C ASN A 328 -8.80 15.89 13.48
N SER A 329 -7.86 16.69 13.92
CA SER A 329 -6.47 16.64 13.48
C SER A 329 -5.75 15.35 13.88
N ASN A 330 -6.20 14.69 14.96
CA ASN A 330 -5.61 13.48 15.53
C ASN A 330 -6.28 12.18 15.07
N ILE A 331 -7.33 12.27 14.23
CA ILE A 331 -7.97 11.10 13.62
C ILE A 331 -7.49 10.96 12.18
N TRP A 332 -6.85 9.84 11.92
CA TRP A 332 -6.30 9.48 10.61
C TRP A 332 -7.02 8.27 10.02
N SER A 333 -6.78 8.03 8.73
CA SER A 333 -7.40 6.91 7.97
C SER A 333 -8.93 6.91 8.05
N ASN A 334 -9.53 8.10 8.17
CA ASN A 334 -10.97 8.32 8.10
C ASN A 334 -11.31 8.99 6.77
N TYR A 335 -11.80 8.20 5.83
CA TYR A 335 -12.21 8.63 4.49
C TYR A 335 -13.74 8.64 4.34
N THR A 336 -14.45 8.80 5.44
CA THR A 336 -15.91 8.79 5.50
C THR A 336 -16.46 10.07 6.12
N SER A 337 -17.75 10.31 5.93
CA SER A 337 -18.51 11.34 6.63
C SER A 337 -19.27 10.79 7.84
N ALA A 338 -18.96 9.57 8.30
CA ALA A 338 -19.52 8.94 9.48
C ALA A 338 -18.88 9.44 10.78
N SER A 339 -19.48 9.03 11.92
CA SER A 339 -18.91 9.30 13.24
C SER A 339 -17.51 8.67 13.37
N PRO A 340 -16.50 9.43 13.82
CA PRO A 340 -15.18 8.87 14.07
C PRO A 340 -15.12 7.97 15.31
N VAL A 341 -16.10 8.06 16.21
CA VAL A 341 -16.17 7.26 17.44
C VAL A 341 -16.95 5.99 17.17
N PRO A 342 -16.35 4.79 17.35
CA PRO A 342 -17.09 3.54 17.27
C PRO A 342 -18.19 3.50 18.35
N GLY A 343 -19.45 3.48 17.92
CA GLY A 343 -20.57 3.27 18.81
C GLY A 343 -20.71 1.79 19.17
N PRO A 344 -21.43 1.45 20.27
CA PRO A 344 -21.64 0.06 20.66
C PRO A 344 -22.45 -0.76 19.65
N ALA A 345 -23.10 -0.09 18.68
CA ALA A 345 -23.89 -0.71 17.62
C ALA A 345 -23.32 -0.44 16.20
N VAL A 346 -22.21 0.30 16.09
CA VAL A 346 -21.61 0.60 14.78
C VAL A 346 -20.72 -0.56 14.40
N VAL A 347 -21.10 -1.27 13.36
CA VAL A 347 -20.24 -2.24 12.69
C VAL A 347 -19.00 -1.47 12.21
N VAL A 348 -17.82 -1.92 12.59
CA VAL A 348 -16.53 -1.28 12.25
C VAL A 348 -16.35 -1.18 10.73
N PHE A 349 -17.09 -1.99 9.99
CA PHE A 349 -17.12 -2.04 8.53
C PHE A 349 -18.52 -1.67 8.05
N GLU A 350 -18.68 -0.43 7.59
CA GLU A 350 -19.89 -0.05 6.88
C GLU A 350 -19.87 -0.63 5.46
N PRO A 351 -21.06 -0.93 4.90
CA PRO A 351 -21.15 -1.36 3.52
C PRO A 351 -20.44 -0.35 2.60
N PRO A 352 -19.71 -0.81 1.58
CA PRO A 352 -19.12 0.09 0.59
C PRO A 352 -20.15 1.05 0.02
N GLY A 353 -19.83 2.36 0.04
CA GLY A 353 -20.73 3.44 -0.37
C GLY A 353 -21.54 4.08 0.77
N ALA A 354 -21.64 3.47 1.95
CA ALA A 354 -22.24 4.11 3.10
C ALA A 354 -21.33 5.21 3.64
N PHE A 355 -21.87 6.43 3.79
CA PHE A 355 -21.13 7.62 4.22
C PHE A 355 -19.89 7.97 3.36
N ASP A 356 -19.83 7.47 2.13
CA ASP A 356 -18.78 7.89 1.19
C ASP A 356 -18.94 9.38 0.87
N PRO A 357 -17.90 10.20 1.03
CA PRO A 357 -17.96 11.61 0.69
C PRO A 357 -18.16 11.89 -0.79
N ILE A 358 -17.82 10.95 -1.67
CA ILE A 358 -17.90 11.08 -3.12
C ILE A 358 -19.09 10.26 -3.64
N ALA A 359 -19.95 10.88 -4.44
CA ALA A 359 -21.05 10.19 -5.13
C ALA A 359 -20.61 9.59 -6.46
N ASN A 360 -19.93 10.39 -7.28
CA ASN A 360 -19.39 9.99 -8.57
C ASN A 360 -18.15 10.82 -8.90
N THR A 361 -17.33 10.36 -9.84
CA THR A 361 -16.12 11.08 -10.26
C THR A 361 -16.02 11.13 -11.76
N THR A 362 -15.66 12.32 -12.30
CA THR A 362 -15.37 12.57 -13.70
C THR A 362 -13.87 12.82 -13.88
N PHE A 363 -13.24 12.15 -14.84
CA PHE A 363 -11.88 12.43 -15.29
C PHE A 363 -11.91 13.14 -16.64
N THR A 364 -11.25 14.28 -16.72
CA THR A 364 -11.20 15.10 -17.93
C THR A 364 -9.75 15.25 -18.38
N TYR A 365 -9.51 14.99 -19.67
CA TYR A 365 -8.23 15.19 -20.35
C TYR A 365 -8.43 16.16 -21.51
N GLU A 366 -7.64 17.24 -21.55
CA GLU A 366 -7.68 18.23 -22.62
C GLU A 366 -9.13 18.66 -22.96
N ASN A 367 -9.94 18.94 -21.92
CA ASN A 367 -11.37 19.29 -22.01
C ASN A 367 -12.29 18.17 -22.56
N THR A 368 -11.80 16.93 -22.65
CA THR A 368 -12.62 15.78 -23.06
C THR A 368 -12.79 14.84 -21.88
N ASN A 369 -14.02 14.43 -21.61
CA ASN A 369 -14.29 13.48 -20.53
C ASN A 369 -13.76 12.07 -20.92
N ARG A 370 -12.77 11.61 -20.20
CA ARG A 370 -12.33 10.21 -20.30
C ARG A 370 -13.29 9.27 -19.59
N LEU A 371 -13.74 9.67 -18.42
CA LEU A 371 -14.79 9.01 -17.66
C LEU A 371 -15.78 10.08 -17.24
N ASN A 372 -17.04 9.87 -17.47
CA ASN A 372 -18.07 10.82 -17.15
C ASN A 372 -18.97 10.28 -16.03
N GLN A 373 -18.98 10.95 -14.88
CA GLN A 373 -19.86 10.68 -13.74
C GLN A 373 -19.96 9.19 -13.37
N MET A 374 -18.82 8.51 -13.30
CA MET A 374 -18.77 7.13 -12.82
C MET A 374 -19.01 7.10 -11.31
N GLY A 375 -19.90 6.23 -10.87
CA GLY A 375 -20.24 6.07 -9.46
C GLY A 375 -19.04 5.68 -8.59
N SER A 376 -19.07 6.06 -7.34
CA SER A 376 -18.03 5.75 -6.36
C SER A 376 -17.82 4.23 -6.20
N ASP A 377 -18.88 3.43 -6.34
CA ASP A 377 -18.85 1.97 -6.31
C ASP A 377 -17.99 1.36 -7.42
N TYR A 378 -17.91 2.00 -8.59
CA TYR A 378 -17.03 1.57 -9.66
C TYR A 378 -15.57 1.59 -9.21
N TYR A 379 -15.11 2.70 -8.60
CA TYR A 379 -13.72 2.86 -8.19
C TYR A 379 -13.35 2.09 -6.93
N SER A 380 -14.32 1.81 -6.06
CA SER A 380 -14.09 1.12 -4.79
C SER A 380 -14.28 -0.39 -4.86
N LEU A 381 -15.11 -0.89 -5.77
CA LEU A 381 -15.47 -2.31 -5.88
C LEU A 381 -15.12 -2.91 -7.24
N VAL A 382 -15.64 -2.34 -8.32
CA VAL A 382 -15.55 -2.96 -9.66
C VAL A 382 -14.12 -2.91 -10.20
N GLU A 383 -13.48 -1.75 -10.19
CA GLU A 383 -12.11 -1.59 -10.68
C GLU A 383 -11.10 -2.42 -9.86
N PRO A 384 -11.14 -2.43 -8.51
CA PRO A 384 -10.27 -3.29 -7.72
C PRO A 384 -10.53 -4.79 -7.91
N PHE A 385 -11.78 -5.19 -8.16
CA PHE A 385 -12.10 -6.60 -8.41
C PHE A 385 -11.33 -7.16 -9.60
N TYR A 386 -11.22 -6.38 -10.69
CA TYR A 386 -10.54 -6.84 -11.92
C TYR A 386 -9.03 -6.61 -11.92
N LYS A 387 -8.54 -5.56 -11.23
CA LYS A 387 -7.17 -5.07 -11.39
C LYS A 387 -6.31 -5.07 -10.13
N ALA A 388 -6.90 -5.31 -8.96
CA ALA A 388 -6.20 -5.34 -7.70
C ALA A 388 -6.24 -6.73 -7.05
N PRO A 389 -5.24 -7.10 -6.24
CA PRO A 389 -5.25 -8.35 -5.47
C PRO A 389 -6.31 -8.39 -4.37
N SER A 390 -6.79 -7.24 -3.92
CA SER A 390 -7.75 -7.12 -2.81
C SER A 390 -8.70 -5.96 -3.05
N ILE A 391 -9.93 -6.12 -2.56
CA ILE A 391 -10.92 -5.04 -2.48
C ILE A 391 -10.87 -4.49 -1.05
N PRO A 392 -10.78 -3.15 -0.84
CA PRO A 392 -10.81 -2.55 0.48
C PRO A 392 -12.16 -2.82 1.18
N GLU A 393 -12.11 -3.25 2.43
CA GLU A 393 -13.32 -3.38 3.25
C GLU A 393 -13.86 -2.01 3.70
N PRO A 394 -13.02 -1.04 4.16
CA PRO A 394 -13.51 0.26 4.58
C PRO A 394 -13.96 1.11 3.39
N THR A 395 -15.00 1.92 3.62
CA THR A 395 -15.51 2.92 2.67
C THR A 395 -14.49 4.05 2.43
N GLY A 396 -14.53 4.63 1.23
CA GLY A 396 -13.79 5.85 0.88
C GLY A 396 -12.46 5.64 0.18
N TYR A 397 -12.06 4.40 -0.09
CA TYR A 397 -10.88 4.08 -0.88
C TYR A 397 -11.25 3.92 -2.35
N HIS A 398 -10.63 4.71 -3.23
CA HIS A 398 -10.91 4.70 -4.67
C HIS A 398 -9.65 4.44 -5.46
N LEU A 399 -9.75 3.57 -6.47
CA LEU A 399 -8.68 3.21 -7.39
C LEU A 399 -9.15 3.40 -8.83
N TYR A 400 -8.30 3.99 -9.65
CA TYR A 400 -8.42 3.92 -11.10
C TYR A 400 -7.09 3.49 -11.71
N SER A 401 -7.07 2.43 -12.50
CA SER A 401 -5.86 1.86 -13.09
C SER A 401 -5.91 1.85 -14.61
N TYR A 402 -4.85 2.33 -15.23
CA TYR A 402 -4.62 2.25 -16.67
C TYR A 402 -4.01 0.92 -17.12
N SER A 403 -3.49 0.18 -16.13
CA SER A 403 -2.82 -1.10 -16.34
C SER A 403 -3.81 -2.27 -16.20
N LEU A 404 -3.49 -3.40 -16.80
CA LEU A 404 -4.20 -4.66 -16.56
C LEU A 404 -4.02 -5.16 -15.13
N GLY A 405 -2.88 -4.84 -14.50
CA GLY A 405 -2.59 -5.12 -13.09
C GLY A 405 -1.50 -4.18 -12.61
N PHE A 406 -1.86 -3.17 -11.82
CA PHE A 406 -0.94 -2.11 -11.39
C PHE A 406 0.15 -2.59 -10.42
N TYR A 407 -0.06 -3.72 -9.76
CA TYR A 407 0.87 -4.30 -8.78
C TYR A 407 2.05 -5.05 -9.43
N ASN A 408 1.98 -5.34 -10.74
CA ASN A 408 3.08 -5.96 -11.48
C ASN A 408 4.09 -4.89 -11.90
N VAL A 409 5.37 -5.19 -11.80
CA VAL A 409 6.44 -4.31 -12.28
C VAL A 409 6.48 -4.22 -13.80
N ASP A 410 6.09 -5.30 -14.48
CA ASP A 410 6.06 -5.34 -15.94
C ASP A 410 5.11 -4.29 -16.54
N PRO A 411 5.43 -3.74 -17.72
CA PRO A 411 4.61 -2.74 -18.39
C PRO A 411 3.34 -3.40 -18.97
N LEU A 412 2.22 -3.18 -18.30
CA LEU A 412 0.90 -3.73 -18.65
C LEU A 412 -0.10 -2.63 -19.07
N GLY A 413 0.36 -1.45 -19.41
CA GLY A 413 -0.43 -0.30 -19.78
C GLY A 413 -0.22 0.88 -18.84
N SER A 414 -0.21 2.07 -19.40
CA SER A 414 -0.05 3.34 -18.66
C SER A 414 -0.49 4.53 -19.51
N THR A 415 -0.63 5.69 -18.88
CA THR A 415 -0.93 6.95 -19.56
C THR A 415 0.14 7.98 -19.19
N ASN A 416 0.73 8.63 -20.19
CA ASN A 416 1.79 9.63 -19.97
C ASN A 416 1.20 10.99 -19.61
N TYR A 417 1.20 11.33 -18.34
CA TYR A 417 0.72 12.62 -17.83
C TYR A 417 1.68 13.78 -18.13
N GLY A 418 2.95 13.50 -18.35
CA GLY A 418 3.92 14.52 -18.77
C GLY A 418 3.67 15.09 -20.18
N LYS A 419 2.83 14.44 -20.99
CA LYS A 419 2.41 14.91 -22.32
C LYS A 419 1.01 15.52 -22.34
N LEU A 420 0.22 15.31 -21.30
CA LEU A 420 -1.11 15.91 -21.15
C LEU A 420 -0.95 17.29 -20.49
N THR A 421 -1.52 18.33 -21.10
CA THR A 421 -1.42 19.71 -20.57
C THR A 421 -2.42 19.95 -19.47
N ASN A 422 -3.65 19.45 -19.65
CA ASN A 422 -4.76 19.65 -18.72
C ASN A 422 -5.37 18.31 -18.33
N VAL A 423 -5.12 17.90 -17.10
CA VAL A 423 -5.80 16.76 -16.49
C VAL A 423 -6.53 17.27 -15.26
N SER A 424 -7.81 17.02 -15.18
CA SER A 424 -8.60 17.38 -14.01
C SER A 424 -9.49 16.24 -13.55
N VAL A 425 -9.72 16.20 -12.26
CA VAL A 425 -10.63 15.26 -11.59
C VAL A 425 -11.71 16.05 -10.89
N VAL A 426 -12.95 15.67 -11.12
CA VAL A 426 -14.13 16.29 -10.53
C VAL A 426 -14.86 15.25 -9.69
N PRO A 427 -14.52 15.10 -8.39
CA PRO A 427 -15.30 14.30 -7.47
C PRO A 427 -16.56 15.07 -7.09
N ALA A 428 -17.72 14.53 -7.44
CA ALA A 428 -19.01 15.10 -7.04
C ALA A 428 -19.33 14.71 -5.59
N ALA A 429 -19.71 15.70 -4.79
CA ALA A 429 -20.07 15.49 -3.39
C ALA A 429 -21.30 14.59 -3.24
N SER A 430 -21.25 13.66 -2.31
CA SER A 430 -22.39 12.83 -1.93
C SER A 430 -23.36 13.61 -1.01
N ALA A 431 -24.60 13.12 -0.93
CA ALA A 431 -25.57 13.67 0.02
C ALA A 431 -25.04 13.57 1.48
N PHE A 432 -24.30 12.53 1.80
CA PHE A 432 -23.69 12.34 3.13
C PHE A 432 -22.66 13.41 3.46
N SER A 433 -21.78 13.76 2.50
CA SER A 433 -20.77 14.80 2.71
C SER A 433 -21.37 16.19 2.80
N ILE A 434 -22.44 16.48 2.05
CA ILE A 434 -23.18 17.76 2.11
C ILE A 434 -23.84 17.92 3.49
N VAL A 435 -24.53 16.87 3.96
CA VAL A 435 -25.16 16.83 5.29
C VAL A 435 -24.09 16.96 6.39
N GLY A 436 -22.99 16.23 6.27
CA GLY A 436 -21.88 16.29 7.22
C GLY A 436 -21.21 17.66 7.28
N ALA A 437 -20.93 18.28 6.14
CA ALA A 437 -20.35 19.64 6.10
C ALA A 437 -21.29 20.71 6.69
N GLY A 438 -22.60 20.51 6.55
CA GLY A 438 -23.63 21.39 7.13
C GLY A 438 -23.90 21.16 8.62
N GLY A 439 -23.47 20.03 9.20
CA GLY A 439 -23.83 19.63 10.56
C GLY A 439 -25.34 19.39 10.72
N THR A 440 -26.01 18.91 9.69
CA THR A 440 -27.48 18.78 9.63
C THR A 440 -27.96 17.33 9.71
N GLY A 441 -27.05 16.38 10.02
CA GLY A 441 -27.36 14.97 10.17
C GLY A 441 -28.17 14.65 11.44
N ALA A 442 -28.60 13.39 11.53
CA ALA A 442 -29.28 12.91 12.72
C ALA A 442 -28.34 12.89 13.93
N ALA A 443 -28.88 13.12 15.12
CA ALA A 443 -28.11 13.10 16.35
C ALA A 443 -27.39 11.76 16.55
N GLY A 444 -26.10 11.80 16.86
CA GLY A 444 -25.27 10.63 17.11
C GLY A 444 -24.70 9.93 15.86
N THR A 445 -25.00 10.42 14.65
CA THR A 445 -24.41 9.87 13.40
C THR A 445 -23.01 10.43 13.10
N GLY A 446 -22.57 11.45 13.85
CA GLY A 446 -21.35 12.20 13.57
C GLY A 446 -21.50 13.22 12.45
N GLN A 447 -22.64 13.27 11.77
CA GLN A 447 -23.01 14.28 10.80
C GLN A 447 -23.85 15.43 11.42
N ASP A 448 -24.11 15.36 12.71
CA ASP A 448 -24.80 16.37 13.50
C ASP A 448 -23.90 17.56 13.91
N TYR A 449 -22.63 17.55 13.58
CA TYR A 449 -21.71 18.66 13.72
C TYR A 449 -20.98 18.94 12.40
N ALA A 450 -20.62 20.20 12.16
CA ALA A 450 -19.98 20.60 10.91
C ALA A 450 -18.63 19.91 10.69
N GLN A 451 -18.50 19.20 9.58
CA GLN A 451 -17.30 18.48 9.19
C GLN A 451 -16.52 19.25 8.11
N THR A 452 -15.23 19.04 8.10
CA THR A 452 -14.30 19.57 7.10
C THR A 452 -13.58 18.44 6.39
N PHE A 453 -13.36 18.62 5.07
CA PHE A 453 -12.82 17.58 4.23
C PHE A 453 -11.66 18.08 3.36
N GLU A 454 -10.81 17.16 3.00
CA GLU A 454 -9.62 17.36 2.16
C GLU A 454 -9.57 16.30 1.06
N PHE A 455 -9.38 16.72 -0.18
CA PHE A 455 -9.21 15.82 -1.32
C PHE A 455 -7.74 15.43 -1.49
N ILE A 456 -7.50 14.15 -1.67
CA ILE A 456 -6.18 13.54 -1.80
C ILE A 456 -6.16 12.71 -3.07
N ILE A 457 -5.10 12.85 -3.87
CA ILE A 457 -4.85 12.02 -5.03
C ILE A 457 -3.37 11.68 -5.14
N ILE A 458 -3.07 10.41 -5.41
CA ILE A 458 -1.73 9.85 -5.50
C ILE A 458 -1.62 9.08 -6.81
N GLY A 459 -0.56 9.33 -7.55
CA GLY A 459 -0.22 8.61 -8.77
C GLY A 459 0.94 7.65 -8.57
N LEU A 460 0.83 6.45 -9.12
CA LEU A 460 1.91 5.49 -9.24
C LEU A 460 2.46 5.55 -10.65
N ASN A 461 3.70 6.00 -10.81
CA ASN A 461 4.37 6.12 -12.11
C ASN A 461 5.53 5.16 -12.27
N THR A 462 5.94 4.96 -13.50
CA THR A 462 7.15 4.22 -13.85
C THR A 462 8.30 5.16 -14.18
N ASN A 463 9.52 4.79 -13.81
CA ASN A 463 10.75 5.49 -14.17
C ASN A 463 11.89 4.49 -14.38
N ILE A 464 13.05 4.96 -14.79
CA ILE A 464 14.23 4.13 -15.05
C ILE A 464 15.37 4.61 -14.16
N ILE A 465 16.03 3.67 -13.49
CA ILE A 465 17.32 3.88 -12.82
C ILE A 465 18.42 3.27 -13.67
N ARG A 466 19.48 4.03 -13.92
CA ARG A 466 20.71 3.57 -14.57
C ARG A 466 21.80 3.41 -13.54
N ILE A 467 22.41 2.24 -13.51
CA ILE A 467 23.60 1.95 -12.70
C ILE A 467 24.77 1.75 -13.65
N SER A 468 25.77 2.62 -13.56
CA SER A 468 26.96 2.56 -14.39
C SER A 468 28.16 3.12 -13.63
N GLY A 469 29.33 2.48 -13.77
CA GLY A 469 30.57 2.96 -13.16
C GLY A 469 30.55 3.03 -11.63
N GLY A 470 29.71 2.24 -10.97
CA GLY A 470 29.60 2.24 -9.52
C GLY A 470 28.69 3.34 -8.94
N ALA A 471 27.95 4.05 -9.77
CA ALA A 471 27.01 5.10 -9.37
C ALA A 471 25.62 4.87 -9.97
N LEU A 472 24.62 5.37 -9.27
CA LEU A 472 23.21 5.35 -9.66
C LEU A 472 22.81 6.74 -10.14
N GLY A 473 22.04 6.79 -11.22
CA GLY A 473 21.46 8.01 -11.74
C GLY A 473 20.11 7.77 -12.40
N PHE A 474 19.35 8.85 -12.58
CA PHE A 474 18.11 8.85 -13.35
C PHE A 474 18.39 9.41 -14.75
N PRO A 475 18.25 8.62 -15.82
CA PRO A 475 18.43 9.12 -17.18
C PRO A 475 17.29 10.03 -17.63
N VAL A 476 16.12 9.93 -16.97
CA VAL A 476 14.96 10.77 -17.21
C VAL A 476 14.54 11.39 -15.88
N LEU A 477 14.57 12.71 -15.80
CA LEU A 477 14.19 13.50 -14.61
C LEU A 477 12.75 13.99 -14.72
#